data_d50e96aa53d6f24989f5c69ff2fe2cfc
#
_entry.id   d50e96aa53d6f24989f5c69ff2fe2cfc
#
_cell.length_a   1.000
_cell.length_b   1.000
_cell.length_c   1.000
_cell.angle_alpha   90.00
_cell.angle_beta   90.00
_cell.angle_gamma   90.00
#
_symmetry.space_group_name_H-M   'P 1'
#
loop_
_entity.id
_entity.type
_entity.pdbx_description
1 polymer ?
#
loop_
_entity_poly.entity_id
_entity_poly.type
_entity_poly.pdbx_seq_one_letter_code
_entity_poly.pdbx_strand_id
1 'polypeptide(L)'
;EKFREESEKRKCNTSIYLDTDDKNLQNFTKYLDFAKELQPEYISIFKKSGLDKIKEAKSAGFSKTKIGVRYEEDDSTDDIESFLKEADFVMLELDSKKIADEKLVIKSKENNCEPIYLARIPTLMKGQVQSRDENFEIGHTLELGFDLVALYQETAHGPYPARSVKCIDEIAVESEKLRMNPFGDFFDKIFSIFKKK
;
A
#
# COMPACT_ATOMS: atom_id res chain seq x y z
N GLU A 1 9.52 -20.25 7.71
CA GLU A 1 9.77 -20.72 9.10
C GLU A 1 10.73 -19.77 9.82
N LYS A 2 12.00 -19.64 9.39
CA LYS A 2 13.00 -18.75 10.01
C LYS A 2 12.56 -17.29 10.17
N PHE A 3 11.82 -16.74 9.21
CA PHE A 3 11.31 -15.36 9.28
C PHE A 3 10.29 -15.20 10.41
N ARG A 4 9.34 -16.13 10.55
CA ARG A 4 8.34 -16.09 11.61
C ARG A 4 8.97 -16.28 12.98
N GLU A 5 9.89 -17.23 13.12
CA GLU A 5 10.66 -17.44 14.34
C GLU A 5 11.44 -16.19 14.78
N GLU A 6 12.06 -15.48 13.82
CA GLU A 6 12.81 -14.27 14.12
C GLU A 6 11.89 -13.10 14.49
N SER A 7 10.73 -12.97 13.84
CA SER A 7 9.69 -12.00 14.18
C SER A 7 9.17 -12.21 15.60
N GLU A 8 8.88 -13.46 15.98
CA GLU A 8 8.47 -13.81 17.33
C GLU A 8 9.54 -13.50 18.38
N LYS A 9 10.81 -13.86 18.12
CA LYS A 9 11.93 -13.55 19.02
C LYS A 9 12.06 -12.05 19.27
N ARG A 10 11.87 -11.24 18.22
CA ARG A 10 11.95 -9.78 18.32
C ARG A 10 10.66 -9.14 18.82
N LYS A 11 9.59 -9.92 19.05
CA LYS A 11 8.26 -9.44 19.41
C LYS A 11 7.71 -8.41 18.40
N CYS A 12 8.03 -8.61 17.12
CA CYS A 12 7.54 -7.80 16.02
C CYS A 12 6.32 -8.47 15.43
N ASN A 13 5.24 -7.71 15.24
CA ASN A 13 4.06 -8.19 14.52
C ASN A 13 4.28 -7.90 13.02
N THR A 14 4.91 -8.84 12.32
CA THR A 14 5.29 -8.67 10.90
C THR A 14 4.49 -9.62 10.03
N SER A 15 3.81 -9.08 9.03
CA SER A 15 3.04 -9.84 8.05
C SER A 15 3.89 -10.21 6.83
N ILE A 16 3.62 -11.37 6.23
CA ILE A 16 4.21 -11.78 4.97
C ILE A 16 3.25 -11.33 3.85
N TYR A 17 3.78 -10.53 2.95
CA TYR A 17 3.11 -10.13 1.72
C TYR A 17 3.76 -10.86 0.54
N LEU A 18 2.93 -11.53 -0.27
CA LEU A 18 3.37 -12.27 -1.44
C LEU A 18 2.82 -11.61 -2.70
N ASP A 19 3.70 -11.09 -3.53
CA ASP A 19 3.36 -10.49 -4.81
C ASP A 19 3.50 -11.50 -5.96
N THR A 20 2.60 -11.47 -6.92
CA THR A 20 2.72 -12.29 -8.13
C THR A 20 3.61 -11.58 -9.15
N ASP A 21 4.34 -12.38 -9.94
CA ASP A 21 5.02 -11.93 -11.14
C ASP A 21 4.52 -12.72 -12.37
N ASP A 22 4.94 -12.29 -13.57
CA ASP A 22 4.51 -12.94 -14.81
C ASP A 22 4.94 -14.42 -14.90
N LYS A 23 6.04 -14.80 -14.23
CA LYS A 23 6.51 -16.19 -14.17
C LYS A 23 5.62 -17.03 -13.26
N ASN A 24 5.20 -16.48 -12.14
CA ASN A 24 4.30 -17.12 -11.21
C ASN A 24 2.93 -17.35 -11.84
N LEU A 25 2.46 -16.41 -12.66
CA LEU A 25 1.19 -16.53 -13.37
C LEU A 25 1.19 -17.64 -14.43
N GLN A 26 2.33 -17.94 -15.07
CA GLN A 26 2.46 -19.06 -16.02
C GLN A 26 2.26 -20.41 -15.33
N ASN A 27 2.50 -20.49 -14.02
CA ASN A 27 2.33 -21.71 -13.23
C ASN A 27 1.56 -21.42 -11.93
N PHE A 28 0.39 -20.80 -12.08
CA PHE A 28 -0.37 -20.24 -10.98
C PHE A 28 -0.76 -21.25 -9.91
N THR A 29 -1.09 -22.49 -10.31
CA THR A 29 -1.42 -23.56 -9.37
C THR A 29 -0.24 -23.86 -8.44
N LYS A 30 0.97 -24.01 -8.98
CA LYS A 30 2.18 -24.24 -8.14
C LYS A 30 2.49 -23.03 -7.24
N TYR A 31 2.22 -21.82 -7.73
CA TYR A 31 2.35 -20.63 -6.92
C TYR A 31 1.38 -20.64 -5.73
N LEU A 32 0.13 -21.03 -5.95
CA LEU A 32 -0.86 -21.17 -4.88
C LEU A 32 -0.49 -22.28 -3.89
N ASP A 33 0.06 -23.40 -4.36
CA ASP A 33 0.55 -24.46 -3.48
C ASP A 33 1.71 -23.98 -2.60
N PHE A 34 2.68 -23.29 -3.17
CA PHE A 34 3.75 -22.63 -2.41
C PHE A 34 3.20 -21.60 -1.41
N ALA A 35 2.20 -20.78 -1.82
CA ALA A 35 1.56 -19.83 -0.93
C ALA A 35 0.84 -20.51 0.24
N LYS A 36 0.24 -21.69 0.04
CA LYS A 36 -0.36 -22.49 1.12
C LYS A 36 0.67 -22.96 2.15
N GLU A 37 1.86 -23.37 1.70
CA GLU A 37 2.96 -23.73 2.60
C GLU A 37 3.49 -22.53 3.37
N LEU A 38 3.60 -21.38 2.71
CA LEU A 38 4.09 -20.14 3.30
C LEU A 38 3.11 -19.49 4.26
N GLN A 39 1.80 -19.63 4.00
CA GLN A 39 0.70 -18.99 4.73
C GLN A 39 0.90 -17.45 4.87
N PRO A 40 1.02 -16.70 3.77
CA PRO A 40 1.16 -15.27 3.84
C PRO A 40 -0.13 -14.62 4.34
N GLU A 41 -0.03 -13.44 4.90
CA GLU A 41 -1.19 -12.64 5.28
C GLU A 41 -1.84 -11.96 4.07
N TYR A 42 -1.04 -11.67 3.03
CA TYR A 42 -1.49 -10.98 1.81
C TYR A 42 -0.94 -11.65 0.55
N ILE A 43 -1.79 -11.81 -0.46
CA ILE A 43 -1.40 -12.22 -1.83
C ILE A 43 -1.96 -11.19 -2.81
N SER A 44 -1.11 -10.52 -3.59
CA SER A 44 -1.53 -9.66 -4.68
C SER A 44 -1.44 -10.36 -6.04
N ILE A 45 -2.41 -10.07 -6.89
CA ILE A 45 -2.51 -10.57 -8.25
C ILE A 45 -2.65 -9.36 -9.17
N PHE A 46 -1.80 -9.27 -10.20
CA PHE A 46 -1.87 -8.17 -11.16
C PHE A 46 -3.24 -8.12 -11.85
N LYS A 47 -3.79 -6.92 -12.01
CA LYS A 47 -5.05 -6.67 -12.70
C LYS A 47 -5.09 -7.30 -14.09
N LYS A 48 -3.98 -7.19 -14.84
CA LYS A 48 -3.82 -7.78 -16.18
C LYS A 48 -3.99 -9.30 -16.24
N SER A 49 -3.88 -9.99 -15.10
CA SER A 49 -4.10 -11.44 -15.01
C SER A 49 -5.56 -11.83 -15.03
N GLY A 50 -6.45 -10.87 -14.87
CA GLY A 50 -7.90 -11.04 -14.93
C GLY A 50 -8.54 -11.43 -13.61
N LEU A 51 -9.83 -11.15 -13.53
CA LEU A 51 -10.65 -11.42 -12.35
C LEU A 51 -10.71 -12.90 -11.97
N ASP A 52 -10.63 -13.78 -12.98
CA ASP A 52 -10.70 -15.23 -12.77
C ASP A 52 -9.55 -15.74 -11.91
N LYS A 53 -8.37 -15.12 -11.99
CA LYS A 53 -7.24 -15.50 -11.13
C LYS A 53 -7.46 -15.14 -9.67
N ILE A 54 -8.16 -14.06 -9.38
CA ILE A 54 -8.55 -13.70 -8.01
C ILE A 54 -9.55 -14.73 -7.47
N LYS A 55 -10.56 -15.12 -8.27
CA LYS A 55 -11.54 -16.14 -7.90
C LYS A 55 -10.88 -17.51 -7.69
N GLU A 56 -9.94 -17.89 -8.56
CA GLU A 56 -9.15 -19.12 -8.43
C GLU A 56 -8.37 -19.12 -7.10
N ALA A 57 -7.66 -18.02 -6.79
CA ALA A 57 -6.93 -17.89 -5.53
C ALA A 57 -7.84 -17.95 -4.31
N LYS A 58 -8.98 -17.25 -4.33
CA LYS A 58 -9.96 -17.32 -3.24
C LYS A 58 -10.53 -18.72 -3.03
N SER A 59 -10.70 -19.46 -4.11
CA SER A 59 -11.18 -20.85 -4.06
C SER A 59 -10.12 -21.86 -3.61
N ALA A 60 -8.85 -21.44 -3.52
CA ALA A 60 -7.74 -22.32 -3.17
C ALA A 60 -7.70 -22.75 -1.69
N GLY A 61 -8.58 -22.21 -0.84
CA GLY A 61 -8.75 -22.64 0.55
C GLY A 61 -7.85 -21.93 1.56
N PHE A 62 -7.44 -20.72 1.31
CA PHE A 62 -6.77 -19.87 2.31
C PHE A 62 -7.76 -19.43 3.40
N SER A 63 -7.42 -19.65 4.66
CA SER A 63 -8.31 -19.32 5.78
C SER A 63 -8.10 -17.93 6.38
N LYS A 64 -6.90 -17.38 6.24
CA LYS A 64 -6.51 -16.10 6.85
C LYS A 64 -5.83 -15.12 5.90
N THR A 65 -5.48 -15.57 4.69
CA THR A 65 -4.79 -14.77 3.69
C THR A 65 -5.78 -13.86 2.98
N LYS A 66 -5.50 -12.58 2.96
CA LYS A 66 -6.22 -11.61 2.12
C LYS A 66 -5.71 -11.72 0.68
N ILE A 67 -6.63 -11.78 -0.27
CA ILE A 67 -6.33 -11.88 -1.70
C ILE A 67 -6.81 -10.62 -2.38
N GLY A 68 -5.90 -9.92 -3.04
CA GLY A 68 -6.18 -8.63 -3.63
C GLY A 68 -5.69 -8.48 -5.05
N VAL A 69 -6.07 -7.37 -5.64
CA VAL A 69 -5.66 -6.95 -6.98
C VAL A 69 -4.64 -5.84 -6.89
N ARG A 70 -3.60 -5.91 -7.73
CA ARG A 70 -2.63 -4.85 -7.94
C ARG A 70 -2.87 -4.19 -9.29
N TYR A 71 -3.12 -2.90 -9.26
CA TYR A 71 -3.15 -2.02 -10.42
C TYR A 71 -1.79 -1.37 -10.61
N GLU A 72 -1.26 -1.51 -11.82
CA GLU A 72 -0.05 -0.79 -12.25
C GLU A 72 -0.43 0.57 -12.82
N GLU A 73 0.55 1.44 -12.96
CA GLU A 73 0.41 2.82 -13.42
C GLU A 73 -0.41 2.97 -14.72
N ASP A 74 -0.24 2.04 -15.67
CA ASP A 74 -0.88 2.09 -16.98
C ASP A 74 -2.23 1.34 -17.04
N ASP A 75 -2.66 0.70 -15.96
CA ASP A 75 -3.91 -0.04 -15.94
C ASP A 75 -5.12 0.91 -15.99
N SER A 76 -6.12 0.58 -16.82
CA SER A 76 -7.43 1.25 -16.77
C SER A 76 -8.17 0.88 -15.49
N THR A 77 -8.86 1.85 -14.90
CA THR A 77 -9.74 1.65 -13.74
C THR A 77 -11.22 1.49 -14.11
N ASP A 78 -11.57 1.39 -15.40
CA ASP A 78 -12.96 1.32 -15.85
C ASP A 78 -13.71 0.10 -15.31
N ASP A 79 -13.01 -1.01 -15.11
CA ASP A 79 -13.53 -2.29 -14.62
C ASP A 79 -13.31 -2.54 -13.13
N ILE A 80 -12.81 -1.53 -12.40
CA ILE A 80 -12.37 -1.69 -11.01
C ILE A 80 -13.47 -2.20 -10.08
N GLU A 81 -14.72 -1.82 -10.30
CA GLU A 81 -15.84 -2.25 -9.44
C GLU A 81 -16.02 -3.78 -9.41
N SER A 82 -15.73 -4.45 -10.52
CA SER A 82 -15.79 -5.92 -10.56
C SER A 82 -14.69 -6.57 -9.72
N PHE A 83 -13.51 -5.95 -9.68
CA PHE A 83 -12.41 -6.42 -8.83
C PHE A 83 -12.65 -6.11 -7.36
N LEU A 84 -13.16 -4.91 -7.03
CA LEU A 84 -13.44 -4.51 -5.64
C LEU A 84 -14.47 -5.40 -4.95
N LYS A 85 -15.41 -5.98 -5.70
CA LYS A 85 -16.41 -6.93 -5.16
C LYS A 85 -15.83 -8.29 -4.80
N GLU A 86 -14.74 -8.68 -5.45
CA GLU A 86 -14.14 -10.00 -5.30
C GLU A 86 -12.87 -9.98 -4.44
N ALA A 87 -12.13 -8.89 -4.47
CA ALA A 87 -10.86 -8.76 -3.77
C ALA A 87 -11.02 -8.31 -2.31
N ASP A 88 -10.12 -8.73 -1.43
CA ASP A 88 -10.06 -8.26 -0.04
C ASP A 88 -9.32 -6.93 0.08
N PHE A 89 -8.42 -6.65 -0.88
CA PHE A 89 -7.71 -5.38 -0.98
C PHE A 89 -7.44 -4.99 -2.43
N VAL A 90 -7.26 -3.71 -2.66
CA VAL A 90 -6.77 -3.16 -3.93
C VAL A 90 -5.48 -2.39 -3.66
N MET A 91 -4.41 -2.77 -4.35
CA MET A 91 -3.15 -2.04 -4.32
C MET A 91 -3.04 -1.18 -5.57
N LEU A 92 -2.81 0.10 -5.36
CA LEU A 92 -2.73 1.09 -6.42
C LEU A 92 -1.30 1.62 -6.52
N GLU A 93 -0.67 1.40 -7.66
CA GLU A 93 0.56 2.02 -8.06
C GLU A 93 0.21 3.32 -8.81
N LEU A 94 0.42 4.45 -8.14
CA LEU A 94 0.06 5.75 -8.68
C LEU A 94 1.32 6.48 -9.16
N ASP A 95 1.27 6.98 -10.39
CA ASP A 95 2.27 7.94 -10.88
C ASP A 95 1.90 9.35 -10.39
N SER A 96 2.91 10.18 -10.21
CA SER A 96 2.81 11.61 -9.88
C SER A 96 1.83 12.41 -10.74
N LYS A 97 1.44 11.88 -11.88
CA LYS A 97 0.50 12.51 -12.81
C LYS A 97 -0.94 12.03 -12.68
N LYS A 98 -1.17 10.88 -12.04
CA LYS A 98 -2.50 10.33 -11.76
C LYS A 98 -2.71 10.40 -10.24
N ILE A 99 -3.20 11.53 -9.76
CA ILE A 99 -3.67 11.64 -8.38
C ILE A 99 -4.72 10.56 -8.17
N ALA A 100 -4.56 9.76 -7.13
CA ALA A 100 -5.57 8.76 -6.78
C ALA A 100 -6.93 9.44 -6.71
N ASP A 101 -7.87 8.95 -7.47
CA ASP A 101 -9.22 9.47 -7.40
C ASP A 101 -9.76 9.13 -6.00
N GLU A 102 -10.05 10.15 -5.20
CA GLU A 102 -10.68 9.99 -3.88
C GLU A 102 -11.90 9.06 -3.95
N LYS A 103 -12.64 9.12 -5.05
CA LYS A 103 -13.79 8.23 -5.30
C LYS A 103 -13.38 6.77 -5.35
N LEU A 104 -12.16 6.45 -5.80
CA LEU A 104 -11.67 5.08 -5.84
C LEU A 104 -11.45 4.52 -4.43
N VAL A 105 -10.84 5.31 -3.56
CA VAL A 105 -10.63 4.95 -2.15
C VAL A 105 -11.97 4.77 -1.44
N ILE A 106 -12.92 5.70 -1.66
CA ILE A 106 -14.28 5.59 -1.10
C ILE A 106 -14.97 4.32 -1.60
N LYS A 107 -14.98 4.07 -2.91
CA LYS A 107 -15.57 2.85 -3.49
C LYS A 107 -14.94 1.57 -2.96
N SER A 108 -13.63 1.56 -2.75
CA SER A 108 -12.95 0.39 -2.17
C SER A 108 -13.50 0.10 -0.78
N LYS A 109 -13.60 1.11 0.07
CA LYS A 109 -14.15 0.98 1.43
C LYS A 109 -15.62 0.59 1.45
N GLU A 110 -16.44 1.13 0.56
CA GLU A 110 -17.86 0.75 0.39
C GLU A 110 -18.03 -0.73 0.03
N ASN A 111 -17.05 -1.32 -0.68
CA ASN A 111 -17.04 -2.75 -1.02
C ASN A 111 -16.29 -3.62 0.03
N ASN A 112 -15.88 -3.07 1.18
CA ASN A 112 -15.04 -3.73 2.19
C ASN A 112 -13.71 -4.23 1.61
N CYS A 113 -13.20 -3.56 0.58
CA CYS A 113 -11.93 -3.82 -0.07
C CYS A 113 -10.90 -2.81 0.45
N GLU A 114 -9.87 -3.28 1.13
CA GLU A 114 -8.85 -2.43 1.77
C GLU A 114 -7.99 -1.70 0.73
N PRO A 115 -7.98 -0.36 0.65
CA PRO A 115 -7.14 0.37 -0.27
C PRO A 115 -5.71 0.46 0.25
N ILE A 116 -4.76 -0.01 -0.56
CA ILE A 116 -3.32 0.02 -0.29
C ILE A 116 -2.64 0.94 -1.31
N TYR A 117 -1.88 1.90 -0.84
CA TYR A 117 -1.05 2.75 -1.69
C TYR A 117 0.33 2.14 -1.87
N LEU A 118 0.76 1.91 -3.12
CA LEU A 118 2.13 1.52 -3.44
C LEU A 118 2.96 2.79 -3.69
N ALA A 119 3.63 3.25 -2.65
CA ALA A 119 4.45 4.45 -2.69
C ALA A 119 5.81 4.18 -3.34
N ARG A 120 6.30 5.15 -4.10
CA ARG A 120 7.65 5.15 -4.69
C ARG A 120 8.43 6.36 -4.21
N ILE A 121 9.70 6.15 -3.86
CA ILE A 121 10.62 7.23 -3.47
C ILE A 121 11.91 7.08 -4.28
N PRO A 122 11.88 7.36 -5.60
CA PRO A 122 13.03 7.15 -6.49
C PRO A 122 14.30 7.88 -6.07
N THR A 123 14.19 9.01 -5.38
CA THR A 123 15.37 9.76 -4.91
C THR A 123 16.16 8.99 -3.87
N LEU A 124 15.53 8.12 -3.07
CA LEU A 124 16.22 7.26 -2.09
C LEU A 124 17.01 6.10 -2.74
N MET A 125 16.82 5.86 -4.04
CA MET A 125 17.72 4.99 -4.81
C MET A 125 19.08 5.63 -5.10
N LYS A 126 19.17 6.96 -5.01
CA LYS A 126 20.36 7.76 -5.37
C LYS A 126 21.00 8.45 -4.18
N GLY A 127 20.26 8.71 -3.10
CA GLY A 127 20.72 9.46 -1.94
C GLY A 127 19.89 9.20 -0.69
N GLN A 128 20.26 9.84 0.40
CA GLN A 128 19.57 9.67 1.70
C GLN A 128 18.41 10.65 1.93
N VAL A 129 18.19 11.55 0.98
CA VAL A 129 17.20 12.64 1.11
C VAL A 129 16.18 12.51 0.01
N GLN A 130 14.93 12.40 0.40
CA GLN A 130 13.78 12.42 -0.51
C GLN A 130 13.56 13.84 -1.06
N SER A 131 12.93 13.93 -2.22
CA SER A 131 12.55 15.22 -2.80
C SER A 131 11.32 15.82 -2.10
N ARG A 132 11.13 17.12 -2.26
CA ARG A 132 9.93 17.81 -1.79
C ARG A 132 8.67 17.31 -2.50
N ASP A 133 8.79 17.07 -3.80
CA ASP A 133 7.68 16.65 -4.64
C ASP A 133 7.21 15.24 -4.23
N GLU A 134 8.13 14.31 -3.97
CA GLU A 134 7.80 12.98 -3.43
C GLU A 134 7.08 13.07 -2.08
N ASN A 135 7.56 13.91 -1.17
CA ASN A 135 6.91 14.10 0.13
C ASN A 135 5.51 14.66 0.00
N PHE A 136 5.32 15.65 -0.87
CA PHE A 136 4.01 16.25 -1.11
C PHE A 136 3.04 15.25 -1.73
N GLU A 137 3.49 14.51 -2.74
CA GLU A 137 2.69 13.51 -3.43
C GLU A 137 2.23 12.39 -2.48
N ILE A 138 3.17 11.83 -1.71
CA ILE A 138 2.86 10.78 -0.75
C ILE A 138 1.91 11.31 0.33
N GLY A 139 2.18 12.48 0.91
CA GLY A 139 1.33 13.09 1.93
C GLY A 139 -0.09 13.33 1.42
N HIS A 140 -0.23 13.93 0.25
CA HIS A 140 -1.53 14.16 -0.38
C HIS A 140 -2.28 12.86 -0.65
N THR A 141 -1.58 11.82 -1.16
CA THR A 141 -2.19 10.52 -1.40
C THR A 141 -2.69 9.86 -0.11
N LEU A 142 -1.92 9.97 0.97
CA LEU A 142 -2.34 9.43 2.29
C LEU A 142 -3.56 10.17 2.85
N GLU A 143 -3.71 11.47 2.59
CA GLU A 143 -4.89 12.24 2.99
C GLU A 143 -6.19 11.74 2.32
N LEU A 144 -6.10 11.07 1.16
CA LEU A 144 -7.25 10.44 0.50
C LEU A 144 -7.83 9.26 1.30
N GLY A 145 -7.11 8.76 2.29
CA GLY A 145 -7.61 7.77 3.25
C GLY A 145 -7.26 6.32 2.92
N PHE A 146 -6.13 6.06 2.31
CA PHE A 146 -5.58 4.71 2.23
C PHE A 146 -5.37 4.11 3.62
N ASP A 147 -5.60 2.80 3.74
CA ASP A 147 -5.48 2.09 5.01
C ASP A 147 -4.06 1.57 5.25
N LEU A 148 -3.33 1.27 4.17
CA LEU A 148 -1.95 0.78 4.20
C LEU A 148 -1.09 1.44 3.13
N VAL A 149 0.22 1.47 3.39
CA VAL A 149 1.24 1.87 2.41
C VAL A 149 2.19 0.71 2.19
N ALA A 150 2.39 0.34 0.93
CA ALA A 150 3.46 -0.55 0.51
C ALA A 150 4.62 0.26 -0.08
N LEU A 151 5.83 -0.18 0.17
CA LEU A 151 7.06 0.38 -0.41
C LEU A 151 7.59 -0.54 -1.52
N TYR A 152 8.32 0.03 -2.44
CA TYR A 152 8.76 -0.67 -3.65
C TYR A 152 10.29 -0.95 -3.64
N GLN A 153 10.95 -0.70 -4.76
CA GLN A 153 12.37 -1.05 -4.99
C GLN A 153 13.35 -0.39 -4.02
N GLU A 154 13.04 0.80 -3.53
CA GLU A 154 13.87 1.54 -2.58
C GLU A 154 14.05 0.79 -1.25
N THR A 155 13.11 -0.05 -0.86
CA THR A 155 13.24 -0.92 0.32
C THR A 155 13.82 -2.28 0.00
N ALA A 156 13.51 -2.85 -1.19
CA ALA A 156 13.95 -4.18 -1.58
C ALA A 156 15.40 -4.19 -2.10
N HIS A 157 15.79 -3.19 -2.86
CA HIS A 157 17.05 -3.13 -3.59
C HIS A 157 17.81 -1.81 -3.39
N GLY A 158 17.18 -0.82 -2.75
CA GLY A 158 17.78 0.49 -2.52
C GLY A 158 18.91 0.45 -1.49
N PRO A 159 19.82 1.42 -1.53
CA PRO A 159 20.93 1.51 -0.57
C PRO A 159 20.48 1.95 0.84
N TYR A 160 19.27 2.46 0.99
CA TYR A 160 18.77 3.04 2.25
C TYR A 160 17.39 2.53 2.66
N PRO A 161 17.18 1.20 2.81
CA PRO A 161 15.84 0.63 3.06
C PRO A 161 15.21 1.13 4.37
N ALA A 162 15.99 1.23 5.44
CA ALA A 162 15.48 1.75 6.71
C ALA A 162 15.09 3.24 6.62
N ARG A 163 15.76 4.02 5.80
CA ARG A 163 15.41 5.43 5.56
C ARG A 163 14.10 5.55 4.78
N SER A 164 13.88 4.67 3.81
CA SER A 164 12.62 4.64 3.04
C SER A 164 11.41 4.38 3.95
N VAL A 165 11.51 3.39 4.83
CA VAL A 165 10.45 3.11 5.83
C VAL A 165 10.22 4.30 6.75
N LYS A 166 11.31 4.87 7.30
CA LYS A 166 11.21 6.02 8.20
C LYS A 166 10.60 7.25 7.52
N CYS A 167 10.92 7.48 6.26
CA CYS A 167 10.36 8.58 5.48
C CYS A 167 8.82 8.47 5.38
N ILE A 168 8.30 7.30 5.03
CA ILE A 168 6.86 7.06 4.96
C ILE A 168 6.20 7.23 6.32
N ASP A 169 6.81 6.68 7.37
CA ASP A 169 6.31 6.82 8.73
C ASP A 169 6.19 8.29 9.16
N GLU A 170 7.24 9.09 8.91
CA GLU A 170 7.24 10.53 9.19
C GLU A 170 6.12 11.26 8.41
N ILE A 171 5.94 10.97 7.12
CA ILE A 171 4.90 11.59 6.30
C ILE A 171 3.50 11.14 6.76
N ALA A 172 3.32 9.86 7.03
CA ALA A 172 2.02 9.32 7.48
C ALA A 172 1.58 9.96 8.80
N VAL A 173 2.48 10.07 9.78
CA VAL A 173 2.20 10.72 11.06
C VAL A 173 1.79 12.18 10.88
N GLU A 174 2.45 12.93 9.99
CA GLU A 174 2.07 14.31 9.72
C GLU A 174 0.72 14.42 9.00
N SER A 175 0.46 13.56 8.01
CA SER A 175 -0.82 13.53 7.29
C SER A 175 -1.99 13.16 8.23
N GLU A 176 -1.79 12.21 9.15
CA GLU A 176 -2.80 11.87 10.16
C GLU A 176 -3.11 13.03 11.10
N LYS A 177 -2.09 13.78 11.54
CA LYS A 177 -2.30 14.97 12.39
C LYS A 177 -3.15 16.01 11.67
N LEU A 178 -2.86 16.28 10.39
CA LEU A 178 -3.64 17.23 9.58
C LEU A 178 -5.08 16.77 9.41
N ARG A 179 -5.30 15.47 9.20
CA ARG A 179 -6.62 14.87 9.08
C ARG A 179 -7.44 14.95 10.37
N MET A 180 -6.80 14.73 11.53
CA MET A 180 -7.45 14.77 12.84
C MET A 180 -7.73 16.19 13.31
N ASN A 181 -6.92 17.16 12.90
CA ASN A 181 -7.05 18.56 13.31
C ASN A 181 -6.73 19.54 12.17
N PRO A 182 -7.57 19.57 11.11
CA PRO A 182 -7.29 20.36 9.89
C PRO A 182 -7.18 21.88 10.15
N PHE A 183 -7.65 22.36 11.30
CA PHE A 183 -7.60 23.77 11.71
C PHE A 183 -6.72 24.03 12.93
N GLY A 184 -6.11 23.01 13.54
CA GLY A 184 -5.36 23.14 14.79
C GLY A 184 -4.24 24.17 14.70
N ASP A 185 -3.37 24.03 13.73
CA ASP A 185 -2.25 24.95 13.47
C ASP A 185 -2.71 26.37 13.09
N PHE A 186 -3.84 26.48 12.41
CA PHE A 186 -4.40 27.78 12.04
C PHE A 186 -4.93 28.54 13.26
N PHE A 187 -5.67 27.85 14.14
CA PHE A 187 -6.17 28.45 15.38
C PHE A 187 -5.03 28.74 16.34
N ASP A 188 -4.05 27.86 16.49
CA ASP A 188 -2.90 28.08 17.36
C ASP A 188 -2.05 29.27 16.90
N LYS A 189 -1.86 29.43 15.59
CA LYS A 189 -1.25 30.64 15.02
C LYS A 189 -2.04 31.90 15.29
N ILE A 190 -3.37 31.88 15.09
CA ILE A 190 -4.24 33.02 15.39
C ILE A 190 -4.17 33.35 16.88
N PHE A 191 -4.35 32.37 17.78
CA PHE A 191 -4.32 32.59 19.23
C PHE A 191 -2.96 33.05 19.71
N SER A 192 -1.86 32.64 19.07
CA SER A 192 -0.51 33.12 19.41
C SER A 192 -0.32 34.60 19.10
N ILE A 193 -0.99 35.12 18.06
CA ILE A 193 -0.99 36.53 17.68
C ILE A 193 -1.74 37.37 18.73
N PHE A 194 -2.84 36.84 19.27
CA PHE A 194 -3.64 37.54 20.28
C PHE A 194 -3.06 37.45 21.71
N LYS A 195 -2.20 36.47 21.99
CA LYS A 195 -1.51 36.37 23.29
C LYS A 195 -0.28 37.26 23.44
N LYS A 196 0.15 37.94 22.36
CA LYS A 196 1.31 38.87 22.36
C LYS A 196 0.90 40.33 22.50
N LYS A 197 -0.25 40.63 23.07
CA LYS A 197 -0.66 41.97 23.53
C LYS A 197 -0.86 41.86 25.07
#